data_bfbc45120d715e76b597932d5b04fefd
#
_entry.id   bfbc45120d715e76b597932d5b04fefd
#
_cell.length_a   1.000
_cell.length_b   1.000
_cell.length_c   1.000
_cell.angle_alpha   90.00
_cell.angle_beta   90.00
_cell.angle_gamma   90.00
#
_symmetry.space_group_name_H-M   'P 1'
#
loop_
_entity.id
_entity.type
_entity.pdbx_description
1 polymer ?
#
loop_
_entity_poly.entity_id
_entity_poly.type
_entity_poly.pdbx_seq_one_letter_code
_entity_poly.pdbx_strand_id
1 'polypeptide(L)'
;MTNELENYRIKRIEALQPKQETKNELTPAQRQTAIAELKKPNLLQRTSQLLQQCGIVGESTNSLIAYLVYCTRKQNIPLHIMFLGASGSGKTYLQERISELIPEEDKIEITQITENALYYFKQEELKHKLILIEDLDGALAVFYPLRELQTKRRISKTVTLKDSKGNLKTITLTVEGPVSVSGCTTKEKIYEDNANRCILLYTDQTRDQDKRINEYQTRLSAGEVNREREQQYRELFKNIQRVLRPIAIINPYAKYIVLPEQVFKPRRTMTLLLGFIEAITFYHQYQREVKKDNAGQLYIETSIEDIEAAFTLLKDVLFSKSDELTKATREFLESLKQLSKQTGSDTFNAKMIREQLRMNPGNMKRYLSELARYGYIKATGNRYRKGSYEYSIVKMDEYEALKSQIEQHLQSILAGIRELVKSGSVVQ
;
A
#
# COMPACT_ATOMS: atom_id res chain seq x y z
N MET A 1 18.44 32.18 30.79
CA MET A 1 19.27 30.99 30.45
C MET A 1 18.48 29.88 29.76
N THR A 2 17.38 29.35 30.31
CA THR A 2 16.68 28.19 29.69
C THR A 2 15.99 28.55 28.34
N ASN A 3 15.39 29.75 28.23
CA ASN A 3 14.76 30.21 26.98
C ASN A 3 15.73 30.62 25.89
N GLU A 4 16.89 31.16 26.26
CA GLU A 4 17.92 31.50 25.29
C GLU A 4 18.58 30.25 24.72
N LEU A 5 18.73 29.20 25.55
CA LEU A 5 19.17 27.88 25.09
C LEU A 5 18.15 27.20 24.21
N GLU A 6 16.87 27.35 24.49
CA GLU A 6 15.78 26.78 23.69
C GLU A 6 15.61 27.53 22.36
N ASN A 7 15.64 28.84 22.38
CA ASN A 7 15.68 29.67 21.17
C ASN A 7 16.94 29.46 20.34
N TYR A 8 18.10 29.26 20.98
CA TYR A 8 19.34 28.88 20.31
C TYR A 8 19.24 27.50 19.68
N ARG A 9 18.60 26.54 20.39
CA ARG A 9 18.36 25.19 19.91
C ARG A 9 17.40 25.18 18.72
N ILE A 10 16.30 25.93 18.81
CA ILE A 10 15.34 26.09 17.71
C ILE A 10 15.99 26.74 16.48
N LYS A 11 16.73 27.86 16.66
CA LYS A 11 17.49 28.50 15.59
C LYS A 11 18.55 27.58 14.98
N ARG A 12 19.20 26.77 15.80
CA ARG A 12 20.18 25.79 15.32
C ARG A 12 19.54 24.63 14.57
N ILE A 13 18.37 24.16 15.01
CA ILE A 13 17.58 23.17 14.30
C ILE A 13 17.06 23.74 12.97
N GLU A 14 16.56 24.97 12.96
CA GLU A 14 16.15 25.67 11.74
C GLU A 14 17.30 25.89 10.76
N ALA A 15 18.51 26.18 11.28
CA ALA A 15 19.72 26.33 10.47
C ALA A 15 20.29 25.00 9.95
N LEU A 16 19.99 23.90 10.63
CA LEU A 16 20.38 22.53 10.23
C LEU A 16 19.35 21.86 9.33
N GLN A 17 18.11 22.42 9.25
CA GLN A 17 17.14 21.93 8.27
C GLN A 17 17.67 22.23 6.86
N PRO A 18 17.77 21.23 5.99
CA PRO A 18 18.10 21.48 4.59
C PRO A 18 17.08 22.50 4.06
N LYS A 19 17.58 23.54 3.35
CA LYS A 19 16.71 24.49 2.65
C LYS A 19 15.72 23.66 1.84
N GLN A 20 14.42 23.91 2.02
CA GLN A 20 13.40 23.30 1.18
C GLN A 20 13.86 23.43 -0.27
N GLU A 21 14.05 22.29 -0.93
CA GLU A 21 14.40 22.28 -2.34
C GLU A 21 13.32 23.06 -3.09
N THR A 22 13.75 24.07 -3.81
CA THR A 22 12.89 24.86 -4.68
C THR A 22 12.20 23.89 -5.63
N LYS A 23 10.87 23.96 -5.73
CA LYS A 23 10.11 23.18 -6.70
C LYS A 23 10.79 23.28 -8.05
N ASN A 24 11.33 22.17 -8.55
CA ASN A 24 11.92 22.13 -9.87
C ASN A 24 10.82 22.39 -10.89
N GLU A 25 10.82 23.58 -11.48
CA GLU A 25 9.89 23.91 -12.55
C GLU A 25 10.21 23.09 -13.79
N LEU A 26 9.19 22.45 -14.34
CA LEU A 26 9.34 21.69 -15.57
C LEU A 26 9.61 22.61 -16.77
N THR A 27 10.57 22.27 -17.59
CA THR A 27 10.71 22.89 -18.89
C THR A 27 9.46 22.56 -19.75
N PRO A 28 9.11 23.41 -20.74
CA PRO A 28 7.99 23.14 -21.64
C PRO A 28 8.07 21.76 -22.31
N ALA A 29 9.26 21.33 -22.71
CA ALA A 29 9.50 20.03 -23.33
C ALA A 29 9.25 18.87 -22.35
N GLN A 30 9.74 18.95 -21.12
CA GLN A 30 9.51 17.94 -20.09
C GLN A 30 8.01 17.82 -19.77
N ARG A 31 7.32 18.96 -19.65
CA ARG A 31 5.87 19.00 -19.43
C ARG A 31 5.11 18.34 -20.55
N GLN A 32 5.45 18.67 -21.81
CA GLN A 32 4.82 18.11 -23.01
C GLN A 32 5.01 16.59 -23.06
N THR A 33 6.23 16.11 -22.81
CA THR A 33 6.57 14.68 -22.79
C THR A 33 5.75 13.93 -21.73
N ALA A 34 5.68 14.46 -20.52
CA ALA A 34 4.92 13.84 -19.43
C ALA A 34 3.40 13.77 -19.74
N ILE A 35 2.83 14.86 -20.27
CA ILE A 35 1.41 14.88 -20.67
C ILE A 35 1.15 13.95 -21.85
N ALA A 36 2.07 13.89 -22.83
CA ALA A 36 1.94 12.98 -23.97
C ALA A 36 1.95 11.52 -23.52
N GLU A 37 2.77 11.15 -22.51
CA GLU A 37 2.76 9.79 -21.96
C GLU A 37 1.42 9.47 -21.28
N LEU A 38 0.85 10.39 -20.48
CA LEU A 38 -0.45 10.24 -19.82
C LEU A 38 -1.64 10.14 -20.78
N LYS A 39 -1.50 10.63 -22.01
CA LYS A 39 -2.53 10.54 -23.06
C LYS A 39 -2.50 9.26 -23.88
N LYS A 40 -1.47 8.43 -23.74
CA LYS A 40 -1.34 7.19 -24.51
C LYS A 40 -2.40 6.16 -24.12
N PRO A 41 -2.90 5.34 -25.05
CA PRO A 41 -3.83 4.26 -24.73
C PRO A 41 -3.19 3.22 -23.84
N ASN A 42 -4.00 2.43 -23.16
CA ASN A 42 -3.57 1.37 -22.24
C ASN A 42 -2.58 1.89 -21.16
N LEU A 43 -2.90 3.06 -20.58
CA LEU A 43 -1.99 3.78 -19.70
C LEU A 43 -1.49 2.93 -18.51
N LEU A 44 -2.37 2.17 -17.84
CA LEU A 44 -1.97 1.33 -16.70
C LEU A 44 -0.99 0.23 -17.10
N GLN A 45 -1.24 -0.45 -18.22
CA GLN A 45 -0.34 -1.48 -18.73
C GLN A 45 1.03 -0.88 -19.10
N ARG A 46 1.03 0.27 -19.79
CA ARG A 46 2.25 1.00 -20.11
C ARG A 46 3.01 1.45 -18.86
N THR A 47 2.28 2.00 -17.87
CA THR A 47 2.86 2.39 -16.59
C THR A 47 3.53 1.19 -15.92
N SER A 48 2.87 0.05 -15.86
CA SER A 48 3.45 -1.19 -15.31
C SER A 48 4.74 -1.60 -16.05
N GLN A 49 4.77 -1.52 -17.38
CA GLN A 49 5.97 -1.81 -18.17
C GLN A 49 7.10 -0.81 -17.90
N LEU A 50 6.77 0.49 -17.81
CA LEU A 50 7.75 1.53 -17.53
C LEU A 50 8.32 1.43 -16.11
N LEU A 51 7.51 1.01 -15.13
CA LEU A 51 7.99 0.73 -13.76
C LEU A 51 9.11 -0.32 -13.76
N GLN A 52 9.00 -1.37 -14.58
CA GLN A 52 10.06 -2.37 -14.71
C GLN A 52 11.34 -1.77 -15.33
N GLN A 53 11.24 -0.73 -16.16
CA GLN A 53 12.40 -0.03 -16.71
C GLN A 53 13.10 0.89 -15.70
N CYS A 54 12.51 1.10 -14.54
CA CYS A 54 13.11 1.88 -13.44
C CYS A 54 13.98 1.02 -12.49
N GLY A 55 14.24 -0.24 -12.82
CA GLY A 55 14.98 -1.18 -11.97
C GLY A 55 14.12 -1.86 -10.90
N ILE A 56 12.80 -1.87 -11.07
CA ILE A 56 11.87 -2.63 -10.24
C ILE A 56 11.76 -4.04 -10.83
N VAL A 57 12.19 -5.05 -10.10
CA VAL A 57 12.25 -6.43 -10.59
C VAL A 57 11.04 -7.22 -10.12
N GLY A 58 10.25 -7.72 -11.06
CA GLY A 58 9.00 -8.41 -10.74
C GLY A 58 8.00 -7.49 -10.07
N GLU A 59 7.16 -8.01 -9.18
CA GLU A 59 6.22 -7.21 -8.36
C GLU A 59 5.32 -6.25 -9.18
N SER A 60 5.00 -6.62 -10.42
CA SER A 60 4.34 -5.70 -11.38
C SER A 60 3.00 -5.16 -10.87
N THR A 61 2.19 -6.00 -10.24
CA THR A 61 0.91 -5.59 -9.65
C THR A 61 1.12 -4.72 -8.42
N ASN A 62 1.98 -5.15 -7.49
CA ASN A 62 2.26 -4.40 -6.25
C ASN A 62 2.88 -3.03 -6.55
N SER A 63 3.82 -2.96 -7.49
CA SER A 63 4.45 -1.70 -7.88
C SER A 63 3.47 -0.73 -8.52
N LEU A 64 2.56 -1.22 -9.38
CA LEU A 64 1.53 -0.39 -10.00
C LEU A 64 0.53 0.13 -8.96
N ILE A 65 0.03 -0.74 -8.07
CA ILE A 65 -0.87 -0.32 -6.97
C ILE A 65 -0.18 0.74 -6.11
N ALA A 66 1.06 0.51 -5.70
CA ALA A 66 1.79 1.44 -4.84
C ALA A 66 1.99 2.79 -5.53
N TYR A 67 2.40 2.80 -6.80
CA TYR A 67 2.56 4.02 -7.57
C TYR A 67 1.25 4.82 -7.69
N LEU A 68 0.13 4.15 -8.00
CA LEU A 68 -1.19 4.79 -8.08
C LEU A 68 -1.62 5.36 -6.74
N VAL A 69 -1.40 4.63 -5.64
CA VAL A 69 -1.68 5.14 -4.29
C VAL A 69 -0.82 6.36 -3.96
N TYR A 70 0.47 6.36 -4.31
CA TYR A 70 1.34 7.51 -4.10
C TYR A 70 0.87 8.75 -4.87
N CYS A 71 0.25 8.57 -6.04
CA CYS A 71 -0.40 9.67 -6.77
C CYS A 71 -1.53 10.33 -5.97
N THR A 72 -2.25 9.55 -5.14
CA THR A 72 -3.41 10.06 -4.37
C THR A 72 -3.04 11.10 -3.31
N ARG A 73 -1.76 11.26 -2.93
CA ARG A 73 -1.33 12.33 -2.03
C ARG A 73 -1.82 13.71 -2.47
N LYS A 74 -2.03 13.91 -3.79
CA LYS A 74 -2.55 15.14 -4.38
C LYS A 74 -4.06 15.31 -4.27
N GLN A 75 -4.78 14.28 -3.84
CA GLN A 75 -6.23 14.31 -3.61
C GLN A 75 -6.58 14.74 -2.18
N ASN A 76 -7.84 15.09 -1.95
CA ASN A 76 -8.32 15.49 -0.62
C ASN A 76 -8.42 14.30 0.35
N ILE A 77 -8.63 13.08 -0.18
CA ILE A 77 -8.72 11.83 0.60
C ILE A 77 -7.70 10.83 0.02
N PRO A 78 -6.42 10.95 0.42
CA PRO A 78 -5.40 10.03 -0.04
C PRO A 78 -5.58 8.62 0.49
N LEU A 79 -5.11 7.65 -0.27
CA LEU A 79 -4.95 6.27 0.18
C LEU A 79 -3.59 6.07 0.87
N HIS A 80 -3.49 4.96 1.60
CA HIS A 80 -2.31 4.57 2.35
C HIS A 80 -1.95 3.12 2.02
N ILE A 81 -0.67 2.79 2.13
CA ILE A 81 -0.13 1.45 1.87
C ILE A 81 0.64 0.93 3.06
N MET A 82 0.56 -0.38 3.26
CA MET A 82 1.43 -1.11 4.15
C MET A 82 2.00 -2.32 3.41
N PHE A 83 3.33 -2.37 3.28
CA PHE A 83 4.05 -3.52 2.75
C PHE A 83 4.29 -4.55 3.84
N LEU A 84 3.88 -5.77 3.57
CA LEU A 84 3.97 -6.90 4.50
C LEU A 84 4.82 -8.03 3.91
N GLY A 85 5.52 -8.73 4.77
CA GLY A 85 6.33 -9.90 4.41
C GLY A 85 7.39 -10.20 5.46
N ALA A 86 8.07 -11.32 5.32
CA ALA A 86 9.15 -11.70 6.21
C ALA A 86 10.31 -10.69 6.17
N SER A 87 11.20 -10.74 7.17
CA SER A 87 12.44 -9.98 7.10
C SER A 87 13.25 -10.44 5.89
N GLY A 88 13.84 -9.50 5.15
CA GLY A 88 14.61 -9.80 3.94
C GLY A 88 13.78 -10.07 2.68
N SER A 89 12.44 -9.94 2.71
CA SER A 89 11.56 -10.19 1.56
C SER A 89 11.49 -9.05 0.54
N GLY A 90 12.33 -8.03 0.64
CA GLY A 90 12.39 -6.92 -0.32
C GLY A 90 11.36 -5.80 -0.12
N LYS A 91 10.60 -5.79 0.99
CA LYS A 91 9.59 -4.73 1.27
C LYS A 91 10.14 -3.31 1.17
N THR A 92 11.18 -3.02 1.95
CA THR A 92 11.82 -1.70 1.98
C THR A 92 12.40 -1.34 0.62
N TYR A 93 13.05 -2.28 -0.04
CA TYR A 93 13.57 -2.08 -1.40
C TYR A 93 12.47 -1.69 -2.39
N LEU A 94 11.33 -2.41 -2.39
CA LEU A 94 10.21 -2.08 -3.26
C LEU A 94 9.61 -0.71 -2.94
N GLN A 95 9.42 -0.39 -1.66
CA GLN A 95 8.95 0.92 -1.21
C GLN A 95 9.86 2.04 -1.68
N GLU A 96 11.18 1.92 -1.47
CA GLU A 96 12.18 2.89 -1.88
C GLU A 96 12.19 3.09 -3.39
N ARG A 97 12.26 2.01 -4.18
CA ARG A 97 12.28 2.10 -5.64
C ARG A 97 11.07 2.81 -6.22
N ILE A 98 9.88 2.57 -5.66
CA ILE A 98 8.68 3.29 -6.09
C ILE A 98 8.70 4.75 -5.60
N SER A 99 9.26 5.01 -4.42
CA SER A 99 9.38 6.37 -3.88
C SER A 99 10.32 7.27 -4.70
N GLU A 100 11.34 6.69 -5.35
CA GLU A 100 12.24 7.41 -6.28
C GLU A 100 11.52 8.00 -7.49
N LEU A 101 10.30 7.55 -7.76
CA LEU A 101 9.43 8.06 -8.85
C LEU A 101 8.62 9.29 -8.42
N ILE A 102 8.65 9.63 -7.15
CA ILE A 102 7.98 10.78 -6.57
C ILE A 102 9.01 11.91 -6.42
N PRO A 103 8.66 13.16 -6.80
CA PRO A 103 9.55 14.30 -6.60
C PRO A 103 9.99 14.44 -5.14
N GLU A 104 11.25 14.83 -4.91
CA GLU A 104 11.82 14.97 -3.56
C GLU A 104 11.04 16.00 -2.73
N GLU A 105 10.58 17.07 -3.39
CA GLU A 105 9.75 18.09 -2.77
C GLU A 105 8.39 17.61 -2.29
N ASP A 106 7.92 16.43 -2.74
CA ASP A 106 6.59 15.87 -2.46
C ASP A 106 6.62 14.68 -1.48
N LYS A 107 7.79 14.32 -0.93
CA LYS A 107 7.93 13.18 -0.02
C LYS A 107 8.70 13.53 1.26
N ILE A 108 8.52 12.73 2.28
CA ILE A 108 9.25 12.77 3.55
C ILE A 108 9.60 11.32 3.90
N GLU A 109 10.89 11.03 3.99
CA GLU A 109 11.40 9.71 4.32
C GLU A 109 11.81 9.68 5.80
N ILE A 110 11.31 8.67 6.52
CA ILE A 110 11.48 8.55 7.96
C ILE A 110 12.01 7.15 8.26
N THR A 111 13.26 7.07 8.70
CA THR A 111 13.85 5.83 9.20
C THR A 111 13.45 5.60 10.66
N GLN A 112 13.53 6.64 11.49
CA GLN A 112 13.14 6.60 12.90
C GLN A 112 12.46 7.89 13.30
N ILE A 113 11.41 7.79 14.11
CA ILE A 113 10.61 8.94 14.54
C ILE A 113 10.22 8.81 16.01
N THR A 114 10.31 9.91 16.75
CA THR A 114 9.84 9.98 18.13
C THR A 114 8.35 10.30 18.20
N GLU A 115 7.69 9.92 19.28
CA GLU A 115 6.24 10.05 19.51
C GLU A 115 5.67 11.43 19.16
N ASN A 116 6.41 12.48 19.47
CA ASN A 116 5.94 13.86 19.34
C ASN A 116 6.39 14.55 18.06
N ALA A 117 7.27 13.95 17.27
CA ALA A 117 7.93 14.61 16.14
C ALA A 117 6.93 15.16 15.10
N LEU A 118 5.83 14.41 14.84
CA LEU A 118 4.81 14.87 13.87
C LEU A 118 4.11 16.17 14.27
N TYR A 119 4.08 16.55 15.55
CA TYR A 119 3.45 17.79 16.00
C TYR A 119 4.31 19.03 15.83
N TYR A 120 5.61 18.85 15.50
CA TYR A 120 6.57 19.96 15.34
C TYR A 120 6.82 20.36 13.89
N PHE A 121 6.14 19.70 12.93
CA PHE A 121 6.08 20.20 11.55
C PHE A 121 5.28 21.52 11.50
N LYS A 122 5.60 22.39 10.53
CA LYS A 122 4.78 23.57 10.27
C LYS A 122 3.36 23.17 9.87
N GLN A 123 2.38 24.02 10.11
CA GLN A 123 0.95 23.69 9.96
C GLN A 123 0.63 23.04 8.60
N GLU A 124 1.18 23.53 7.50
CA GLU A 124 0.88 23.06 6.14
C GLU A 124 2.01 22.23 5.50
N GLU A 125 3.08 21.98 6.25
CA GLU A 125 4.29 21.34 5.71
C GLU A 125 4.03 19.92 5.21
N LEU A 126 3.10 19.21 5.82
CA LEU A 126 2.73 17.84 5.45
C LEU A 126 1.64 17.76 4.37
N LYS A 127 1.02 18.87 3.99
CA LYS A 127 -0.05 18.85 2.98
C LYS A 127 0.45 18.29 1.64
N HIS A 128 -0.27 17.28 1.16
CA HIS A 128 0.01 16.62 -0.11
C HIS A 128 1.37 15.93 -0.20
N LYS A 129 1.95 15.56 0.96
CA LYS A 129 3.20 14.80 1.02
C LYS A 129 2.94 13.29 1.08
N LEU A 130 3.89 12.54 0.54
CA LEU A 130 4.04 11.12 0.77
C LEU A 130 4.98 10.92 1.98
N ILE A 131 4.48 10.34 3.04
CA ILE A 131 5.27 9.97 4.22
C ILE A 131 5.67 8.50 4.07
N LEU A 132 6.96 8.25 4.03
CA LEU A 132 7.57 6.92 3.92
C LEU A 132 8.19 6.54 5.25
N ILE A 133 7.78 5.40 5.81
CA ILE A 133 8.32 4.86 7.05
C ILE A 133 8.93 3.49 6.75
N GLU A 134 10.25 3.38 6.85
CA GLU A 134 10.98 2.15 6.50
C GLU A 134 10.62 0.98 7.40
N ASP A 135 10.50 1.23 8.70
CA ASP A 135 10.18 0.22 9.70
C ASP A 135 9.09 0.71 10.66
N LEU A 136 7.88 0.25 10.42
CA LEU A 136 6.75 0.51 11.31
C LEU A 136 6.90 -0.19 12.66
N ASP A 137 7.67 -1.28 12.74
CA ASP A 137 7.88 -2.03 13.97
C ASP A 137 8.66 -1.20 14.99
N GLY A 138 9.55 -0.30 14.53
CA GLY A 138 10.27 0.67 15.36
C GLY A 138 9.51 1.97 15.62
N ALA A 139 8.38 2.22 14.93
CA ALA A 139 7.66 3.50 14.95
C ALA A 139 6.33 3.46 15.74
N LEU A 140 6.18 2.53 16.69
CA LEU A 140 4.93 2.30 17.45
C LEU A 140 4.35 3.57 18.11
N ALA A 141 5.22 4.41 18.62
CA ALA A 141 4.84 5.62 19.35
C ALA A 141 4.09 6.65 18.49
N VAL A 142 4.30 6.64 17.15
CA VAL A 142 3.66 7.60 16.23
C VAL A 142 2.41 7.08 15.58
N PHE A 143 2.00 5.85 15.83
CA PHE A 143 0.80 5.29 15.18
C PHE A 143 -0.48 6.07 15.50
N TYR A 144 -0.60 6.59 16.71
CA TYR A 144 -1.76 7.38 17.05
C TYR A 144 -1.84 8.70 16.26
N PRO A 145 -0.84 9.60 16.30
CA PRO A 145 -0.90 10.82 15.49
C PRO A 145 -0.93 10.54 13.99
N LEU A 146 -0.25 9.49 13.51
CA LEU A 146 -0.30 9.11 12.10
C LEU A 146 -1.72 8.68 11.68
N ARG A 147 -2.41 7.89 12.51
CA ARG A 147 -3.79 7.48 12.28
C ARG A 147 -4.75 8.67 12.25
N GLU A 148 -4.55 9.65 13.13
CA GLU A 148 -5.36 10.86 13.12
C GLU A 148 -5.12 11.70 11.86
N LEU A 149 -3.88 11.84 11.40
CA LEU A 149 -3.55 12.46 10.11
C LEU A 149 -4.21 11.74 8.93
N GLN A 150 -4.18 10.41 8.92
CA GLN A 150 -4.83 9.60 7.89
C GLN A 150 -6.35 9.80 7.86
N THR A 151 -7.00 9.94 9.03
CA THR A 151 -8.45 9.94 9.15
C THR A 151 -9.02 11.36 9.17
N LYS A 152 -8.48 12.22 10.05
CA LYS A 152 -8.95 13.59 10.27
C LYS A 152 -8.20 14.62 9.44
N ARG A 153 -7.08 14.21 8.81
CA ARG A 153 -6.21 15.10 8.03
C ARG A 153 -5.66 16.28 8.85
N ARG A 154 -5.65 16.13 10.16
CA ARG A 154 -5.18 17.13 11.11
C ARG A 154 -4.83 16.46 12.43
N ILE A 155 -3.72 16.89 13.01
CA ILE A 155 -3.36 16.58 14.39
C ILE A 155 -3.12 17.87 15.15
N SER A 156 -3.42 17.85 16.45
CA SER A 156 -3.11 18.97 17.34
C SER A 156 -2.60 18.47 18.69
N LYS A 157 -1.67 19.22 19.26
CA LYS A 157 -1.14 18.96 20.59
C LYS A 157 -1.08 20.27 21.36
N THR A 158 -1.72 20.29 22.54
CA THR A 158 -1.66 21.43 23.44
C THR A 158 -0.52 21.21 24.43
N VAL A 159 0.40 22.16 24.49
CA VAL A 159 1.55 22.15 25.39
C VAL A 159 1.58 23.43 26.21
N THR A 160 1.99 23.30 27.46
CA THR A 160 2.17 24.45 28.36
C THR A 160 3.65 24.76 28.44
N LEU A 161 4.01 25.98 28.08
CA LEU A 161 5.39 26.48 28.13
C LEU A 161 5.48 27.58 29.20
N LYS A 162 6.64 27.71 29.83
CA LYS A 162 6.97 28.86 30.68
C LYS A 162 7.59 29.96 29.80
N ASP A 163 7.06 31.16 29.93
CA ASP A 163 7.69 32.33 29.29
C ASP A 163 8.97 32.77 30.03
N SER A 164 9.67 33.74 29.50
CA SER A 164 10.89 34.28 30.08
C SER A 164 10.72 34.88 31.49
N LYS A 165 9.46 35.18 31.90
CA LYS A 165 9.09 35.70 33.20
C LYS A 165 8.57 34.62 34.16
N GLY A 166 8.58 33.35 33.74
CA GLY A 166 8.11 32.21 34.53
C GLY A 166 6.60 31.99 34.48
N ASN A 167 5.82 32.76 33.73
CA ASN A 167 4.39 32.56 33.58
C ASN A 167 4.09 31.37 32.67
N LEU A 168 3.07 30.61 33.00
CA LEU A 168 2.60 29.48 32.19
C LEU A 168 1.78 30.03 30.99
N LYS A 169 2.18 29.66 29.78
CA LYS A 169 1.42 29.93 28.56
C LYS A 169 1.11 28.61 27.86
N THR A 170 -0.16 28.41 27.58
CA THR A 170 -0.63 27.25 26.82
C THR A 170 -0.69 27.58 25.35
N ILE A 171 -0.06 26.77 24.51
CA ILE A 171 -0.09 26.89 23.04
C ILE A 171 -0.59 25.58 22.45
N THR A 172 -1.26 25.66 21.31
CA THR A 172 -1.68 24.47 20.55
C THR A 172 -0.89 24.42 19.25
N LEU A 173 -0.11 23.34 19.12
CA LEU A 173 0.57 22.99 17.86
C LEU A 173 -0.44 22.27 16.98
N THR A 174 -0.53 22.65 15.73
CA THR A 174 -1.45 22.04 14.76
C THR A 174 -0.68 21.73 13.48
N VAL A 175 -0.87 20.54 12.96
CA VAL A 175 -0.29 20.10 11.68
C VAL A 175 -1.41 19.51 10.83
N GLU A 176 -1.46 19.91 9.58
CA GLU A 176 -2.51 19.56 8.63
C GLU A 176 -2.00 18.68 7.51
N GLY A 177 -2.88 17.74 7.09
CA GLY A 177 -2.81 16.99 5.84
C GLY A 177 -3.62 17.67 4.73
N PRO A 178 -3.99 16.94 3.70
CA PRO A 178 -3.93 15.48 3.55
C PRO A 178 -2.51 14.95 3.34
N VAL A 179 -2.27 13.70 3.76
CA VAL A 179 -1.02 12.97 3.54
C VAL A 179 -1.30 11.58 3.01
N SER A 180 -0.46 11.06 2.11
CA SER A 180 -0.39 9.62 1.84
C SER A 180 0.69 9.00 2.71
N VAL A 181 0.45 7.82 3.24
CA VAL A 181 1.41 7.13 4.11
C VAL A 181 1.74 5.76 3.54
N SER A 182 3.02 5.45 3.49
CA SER A 182 3.53 4.13 3.14
C SER A 182 4.46 3.64 4.23
N GLY A 183 4.35 2.37 4.62
CA GLY A 183 5.24 1.79 5.61
C GLY A 183 5.45 0.30 5.43
N CYS A 184 6.55 -0.21 5.97
CA CYS A 184 6.91 -1.62 5.93
C CYS A 184 6.79 -2.25 7.31
N THR A 185 6.28 -3.47 7.40
CA THR A 185 6.21 -4.23 8.66
C THR A 185 6.31 -5.73 8.42
N THR A 186 6.80 -6.43 9.43
CA THR A 186 6.76 -7.89 9.50
C THR A 186 5.56 -8.41 10.31
N LYS A 187 4.82 -7.52 10.97
CA LYS A 187 3.80 -7.85 11.99
C LYS A 187 2.41 -7.41 11.54
N GLU A 188 1.70 -8.30 10.88
CA GLU A 188 0.35 -8.02 10.36
C GLU A 188 -0.69 -7.78 11.48
N LYS A 189 -0.66 -8.57 12.54
CA LYS A 189 -1.70 -8.54 13.60
C LYS A 189 -1.55 -7.39 14.60
N ILE A 190 -0.36 -6.90 14.88
CA ILE A 190 -0.12 -5.88 15.91
C ILE A 190 -0.71 -4.52 15.51
N TYR A 191 -0.85 -4.27 14.20
CA TYR A 191 -1.28 -2.99 13.66
C TYR A 191 -2.66 -3.04 13.01
N GLU A 192 -3.52 -3.95 13.46
CA GLU A 192 -4.81 -4.21 12.81
C GLU A 192 -5.64 -2.95 12.57
N ASP A 193 -5.67 -2.02 13.52
CA ASP A 193 -6.40 -0.76 13.37
C ASP A 193 -5.81 0.17 12.30
N ASN A 194 -4.48 0.18 12.13
CA ASN A 194 -3.79 0.94 11.10
C ASN A 194 -3.83 0.18 9.76
N ALA A 195 -3.63 -1.14 9.79
CA ALA A 195 -3.71 -2.01 8.61
C ALA A 195 -5.06 -1.92 7.90
N ASN A 196 -6.15 -1.73 8.67
CA ASN A 196 -7.49 -1.57 8.10
C ASN A 196 -7.72 -0.25 7.33
N ARG A 197 -6.82 0.73 7.47
CA ARG A 197 -6.84 1.99 6.72
C ARG A 197 -5.93 1.96 5.51
N CYS A 198 -5.13 0.91 5.36
CA CYS A 198 -4.15 0.78 4.30
C CYS A 198 -4.54 -0.31 3.30
N ILE A 199 -4.10 -0.15 2.08
CA ILE A 199 -4.00 -1.25 1.12
C ILE A 199 -2.80 -2.08 1.56
N LEU A 200 -3.04 -3.37 1.82
CA LEU A 200 -2.01 -4.30 2.27
C LEU A 200 -1.38 -4.96 1.04
N LEU A 201 -0.08 -4.75 0.86
CA LEU A 201 0.69 -5.35 -0.21
C LEU A 201 1.69 -6.35 0.36
N TYR A 202 1.57 -7.58 -0.07
CA TYR A 202 2.48 -8.65 0.32
C TYR A 202 3.51 -8.86 -0.77
N THR A 203 4.78 -8.78 -0.43
CA THR A 203 5.87 -9.04 -1.37
C THR A 203 5.87 -10.50 -1.82
N ASP A 204 6.21 -10.71 -3.09
CA ASP A 204 6.38 -12.04 -3.68
C ASP A 204 7.65 -12.71 -3.12
N GLN A 205 7.47 -13.82 -2.41
CA GLN A 205 8.55 -14.60 -1.79
C GLN A 205 8.77 -15.93 -2.52
N THR A 206 8.32 -16.05 -3.78
CA THR A 206 8.51 -17.24 -4.59
C THR A 206 9.97 -17.38 -5.03
N ARG A 207 10.41 -18.62 -5.22
CA ARG A 207 11.76 -18.90 -5.75
C ARG A 207 12.01 -18.29 -7.13
N ASP A 208 10.96 -18.09 -7.91
CA ASP A 208 11.08 -17.49 -9.23
C ASP A 208 11.30 -15.98 -9.13
N GLN A 209 10.72 -15.33 -8.11
CA GLN A 209 11.03 -13.94 -7.80
C GLN A 209 12.47 -13.80 -7.31
N ASP A 210 12.94 -14.68 -6.43
CA ASP A 210 14.34 -14.69 -5.96
C ASP A 210 15.32 -14.86 -7.13
N LYS A 211 15.03 -15.75 -8.08
CA LYS A 211 15.86 -15.92 -9.29
C LYS A 211 15.94 -14.64 -10.11
N ARG A 212 14.78 -13.99 -10.38
CA ARG A 212 14.74 -12.72 -11.13
C ARG A 212 15.54 -11.62 -10.44
N ILE A 213 15.43 -11.51 -9.12
CA ILE A 213 16.20 -10.54 -8.33
C ILE A 213 17.69 -10.84 -8.41
N ASN A 214 18.10 -12.10 -8.19
CA ASN A 214 19.50 -12.53 -8.28
C ASN A 214 20.09 -12.28 -9.67
N GLU A 215 19.34 -12.59 -10.72
CA GLU A 215 19.74 -12.31 -12.11
C GLU A 215 19.93 -10.80 -12.35
N TYR A 216 19.02 -9.98 -11.89
CA TYR A 216 19.17 -8.52 -11.99
C TYR A 216 20.41 -8.04 -11.23
N GLN A 217 20.66 -8.53 -10.00
CA GLN A 217 21.83 -8.17 -9.20
C GLN A 217 23.14 -8.59 -9.85
N THR A 218 23.20 -9.77 -10.45
CA THR A 218 24.41 -10.23 -11.17
C THR A 218 24.67 -9.40 -12.42
N ARG A 219 23.66 -9.10 -13.21
CA ARG A 219 23.76 -8.20 -14.38
C ARG A 219 24.14 -6.79 -13.98
N LEU A 220 23.61 -6.28 -12.86
CA LEU A 220 23.98 -4.98 -12.31
C LEU A 220 25.47 -4.94 -11.93
N SER A 221 25.96 -5.99 -11.25
CA SER A 221 27.37 -6.14 -10.88
C SER A 221 28.29 -6.30 -12.10
N ALA A 222 27.81 -6.96 -13.16
CA ALA A 222 28.52 -7.11 -14.42
C ALA A 222 28.55 -5.83 -15.28
N GLY A 223 27.85 -4.75 -14.88
CA GLY A 223 27.76 -3.53 -15.67
C GLY A 223 26.85 -3.63 -16.89
N GLU A 224 26.01 -4.66 -16.98
CA GLU A 224 25.10 -4.92 -18.10
C GLU A 224 23.78 -4.13 -18.00
N VAL A 225 23.51 -3.51 -16.83
CA VAL A 225 22.30 -2.71 -16.61
C VAL A 225 22.60 -1.26 -16.97
N ASN A 226 21.81 -0.70 -17.87
CA ASN A 226 21.92 0.71 -18.24
C ASN A 226 21.26 1.62 -17.18
N ARG A 227 22.05 2.05 -16.20
CA ARG A 227 21.58 2.93 -15.11
C ARG A 227 21.11 4.31 -15.58
N GLU A 228 21.70 4.86 -16.66
CA GLU A 228 21.29 6.14 -17.20
C GLU A 228 19.87 6.06 -17.77
N ARG A 229 19.56 4.95 -18.44
CA ARG A 229 18.21 4.70 -18.95
C ARG A 229 17.20 4.53 -17.84
N GLU A 230 17.53 3.78 -16.77
CA GLU A 230 16.69 3.68 -15.60
C GLU A 230 16.42 5.05 -14.98
N GLN A 231 17.45 5.89 -14.86
CA GLN A 231 17.31 7.24 -14.31
C GLN A 231 16.44 8.13 -15.21
N GLN A 232 16.55 8.03 -16.52
CA GLN A 232 15.67 8.75 -17.46
C GLN A 232 14.19 8.40 -17.26
N TYR A 233 13.87 7.11 -17.04
CA TYR A 233 12.50 6.70 -16.73
C TYR A 233 12.03 7.20 -15.36
N ARG A 234 12.89 7.20 -14.32
CA ARG A 234 12.54 7.78 -13.02
C ARG A 234 12.24 9.28 -13.15
N GLU A 235 13.04 10.02 -13.90
CA GLU A 235 12.78 11.45 -14.15
C GLU A 235 11.47 11.66 -14.95
N LEU A 236 11.16 10.81 -15.92
CA LEU A 236 9.87 10.85 -16.59
C LEU A 236 8.71 10.69 -15.59
N PHE A 237 8.79 9.72 -14.68
CA PHE A 237 7.77 9.54 -13.64
C PHE A 237 7.67 10.74 -12.69
N LYS A 238 8.79 11.33 -12.24
CA LYS A 238 8.77 12.56 -11.45
C LYS A 238 8.07 13.70 -12.22
N ASN A 239 8.34 13.81 -13.51
CA ASN A 239 7.68 14.82 -14.35
C ASN A 239 6.17 14.53 -14.53
N ILE A 240 5.78 13.26 -14.67
CA ILE A 240 4.37 12.84 -14.64
C ILE A 240 3.73 13.28 -13.32
N GLN A 241 4.38 13.02 -12.20
CA GLN A 241 3.88 13.44 -10.89
C GLN A 241 3.69 14.95 -10.77
N ARG A 242 4.58 15.76 -11.35
CA ARG A 242 4.48 17.22 -11.32
C ARG A 242 3.33 17.76 -12.17
N VAL A 243 3.01 17.11 -13.29
CA VAL A 243 1.90 17.55 -14.16
C VAL A 243 0.53 17.10 -13.69
N LEU A 244 0.42 16.05 -12.85
CA LEU A 244 -0.85 15.67 -12.24
C LEU A 244 -1.38 16.80 -11.35
N ARG A 245 -2.64 17.19 -11.55
CA ARG A 245 -3.29 18.29 -10.83
C ARG A 245 -4.40 17.76 -9.93
N PRO A 246 -4.57 18.34 -8.73
CA PRO A 246 -5.76 18.05 -7.93
C PRO A 246 -7.01 18.35 -8.75
N ILE A 247 -7.90 17.38 -8.86
CA ILE A 247 -9.19 17.51 -9.55
C ILE A 247 -10.21 16.65 -8.81
N ALA A 248 -11.45 17.15 -8.73
CA ALA A 248 -12.54 16.37 -8.16
C ALA A 248 -12.90 15.20 -9.07
N ILE A 249 -13.32 14.09 -8.46
CA ILE A 249 -13.72 12.88 -9.18
C ILE A 249 -15.14 12.53 -8.76
N ILE A 250 -15.97 12.23 -9.74
CA ILE A 250 -17.32 11.72 -9.52
C ILE A 250 -17.38 10.30 -10.10
N ASN A 251 -17.81 9.35 -9.29
CA ASN A 251 -18.08 8.00 -9.75
C ASN A 251 -19.58 7.78 -9.91
N PRO A 252 -20.14 7.87 -11.12
CA PRO A 252 -21.58 7.75 -11.36
C PRO A 252 -22.08 6.32 -11.08
N TYR A 253 -21.18 5.35 -11.02
CA TYR A 253 -21.47 3.92 -10.82
C TYR A 253 -21.34 3.49 -9.35
N ALA A 254 -20.89 4.38 -8.43
CA ALA A 254 -20.59 4.01 -7.05
C ALA A 254 -21.73 3.32 -6.31
N LYS A 255 -22.97 3.72 -6.58
CA LYS A 255 -24.19 3.13 -5.96
C LYS A 255 -24.46 1.69 -6.35
N TYR A 256 -23.84 1.19 -7.42
CA TYR A 256 -24.00 -0.19 -7.91
C TYR A 256 -22.85 -1.10 -7.46
N ILE A 257 -21.82 -0.53 -6.82
CA ILE A 257 -20.67 -1.29 -6.32
C ILE A 257 -21.02 -1.80 -4.91
N VAL A 258 -21.11 -3.12 -4.78
CA VAL A 258 -21.40 -3.80 -3.52
C VAL A 258 -20.25 -4.75 -3.20
N LEU A 259 -19.80 -4.77 -1.95
CA LEU A 259 -18.77 -5.72 -1.52
C LEU A 259 -19.33 -7.12 -1.37
N PRO A 260 -18.54 -8.17 -1.65
CA PRO A 260 -18.89 -9.53 -1.28
C PRO A 260 -19.18 -9.66 0.22
N GLU A 261 -20.17 -10.46 0.60
CA GLU A 261 -20.57 -10.66 2.01
C GLU A 261 -19.46 -11.24 2.88
N GLN A 262 -18.52 -11.96 2.28
CA GLN A 262 -17.38 -12.59 2.93
C GLN A 262 -16.33 -11.57 3.42
N VAL A 263 -16.38 -10.32 2.97
CA VAL A 263 -15.39 -9.30 3.31
C VAL A 263 -15.51 -8.87 4.76
N PHE A 264 -14.45 -9.04 5.51
CA PHE A 264 -14.35 -8.51 6.88
C PHE A 264 -14.23 -6.97 6.88
N LYS A 265 -14.84 -6.32 7.88
CA LYS A 265 -14.82 -4.85 8.04
C LYS A 265 -15.28 -4.10 6.78
N PRO A 266 -16.51 -4.39 6.27
CA PRO A 266 -16.97 -3.95 4.95
C PRO A 266 -16.94 -2.42 4.79
N ARG A 267 -17.21 -1.64 5.85
CA ARG A 267 -17.22 -0.17 5.78
C ARG A 267 -15.85 0.40 5.35
N ARG A 268 -14.75 -0.08 5.93
CA ARG A 268 -13.40 0.36 5.61
C ARG A 268 -12.95 -0.18 4.25
N THR A 269 -13.26 -1.42 3.95
CA THR A 269 -12.91 -2.03 2.66
C THR A 269 -13.63 -1.32 1.51
N MET A 270 -14.90 -0.93 1.69
CA MET A 270 -15.61 -0.12 0.69
C MET A 270 -14.93 1.22 0.45
N THR A 271 -14.54 1.92 1.51
CA THR A 271 -13.80 3.20 1.37
C THR A 271 -12.49 3.02 0.60
N LEU A 272 -11.74 1.95 0.87
CA LEU A 272 -10.49 1.65 0.15
C LEU A 272 -10.74 1.30 -1.32
N LEU A 273 -11.77 0.50 -1.60
CA LEU A 273 -12.12 0.12 -2.97
C LEU A 273 -12.55 1.32 -3.80
N LEU A 274 -13.49 2.12 -3.30
CA LEU A 274 -13.93 3.34 -3.98
C LEU A 274 -12.79 4.34 -4.17
N GLY A 275 -11.98 4.57 -3.13
CA GLY A 275 -10.82 5.44 -3.23
C GLY A 275 -9.76 4.95 -4.23
N PHE A 276 -9.61 3.63 -4.41
CA PHE A 276 -8.68 3.11 -5.42
C PHE A 276 -9.22 3.22 -6.85
N ILE A 277 -10.54 3.07 -7.04
CA ILE A 277 -11.20 3.40 -8.31
C ILE A 277 -10.94 4.86 -8.66
N GLU A 278 -11.14 5.76 -7.70
CA GLU A 278 -10.86 7.19 -7.87
C GLU A 278 -9.37 7.46 -8.15
N ALA A 279 -8.44 6.71 -7.54
CA ALA A 279 -7.00 6.82 -7.82
C ALA A 279 -6.66 6.47 -9.28
N ILE A 280 -7.31 5.46 -9.85
CA ILE A 280 -7.16 5.10 -11.27
C ILE A 280 -7.73 6.19 -12.15
N THR A 281 -8.94 6.67 -11.86
CA THR A 281 -9.57 7.79 -12.58
C THR A 281 -8.70 9.04 -12.52
N PHE A 282 -8.15 9.36 -11.35
CA PHE A 282 -7.21 10.47 -11.16
C PHE A 282 -5.98 10.35 -12.07
N TYR A 283 -5.41 9.14 -12.18
CA TYR A 283 -4.26 8.91 -13.04
C TYR A 283 -4.60 9.06 -14.53
N HIS A 284 -5.85 8.75 -14.92
CA HIS A 284 -6.37 8.94 -16.28
C HIS A 284 -6.84 10.37 -16.58
N GLN A 285 -6.61 11.37 -15.71
CA GLN A 285 -7.17 12.73 -15.83
C GLN A 285 -6.92 13.41 -17.19
N TYR A 286 -5.82 13.08 -17.88
CA TYR A 286 -5.51 13.64 -19.21
C TYR A 286 -6.20 12.90 -20.37
N GLN A 287 -6.94 11.83 -20.06
CA GLN A 287 -7.75 11.06 -21.01
C GLN A 287 -9.27 11.24 -20.74
N ARG A 288 -9.62 12.04 -19.74
CA ARG A 288 -11.02 12.30 -19.34
C ARG A 288 -11.44 13.69 -19.73
N GLU A 289 -12.71 13.82 -20.10
CA GLU A 289 -13.35 15.11 -20.27
C GLU A 289 -13.48 15.81 -18.91
N VAL A 290 -13.11 17.09 -18.88
CA VAL A 290 -13.25 17.90 -17.67
C VAL A 290 -14.61 18.58 -17.72
N LYS A 291 -15.45 18.25 -16.76
CA LYS A 291 -16.81 18.80 -16.59
C LYS A 291 -16.84 19.85 -15.49
N LYS A 292 -17.93 20.63 -15.42
CA LYS A 292 -18.18 21.58 -14.35
C LYS A 292 -19.47 21.21 -13.63
N ASP A 293 -19.45 21.25 -12.31
CA ASP A 293 -20.66 21.12 -11.51
C ASP A 293 -21.46 22.43 -11.45
N ASN A 294 -22.60 22.42 -10.77
CA ASN A 294 -23.47 23.60 -10.61
C ASN A 294 -22.80 24.74 -9.84
N ALA A 295 -21.75 24.47 -9.06
CA ALA A 295 -20.96 25.48 -8.33
C ALA A 295 -19.74 25.95 -9.15
N GLY A 296 -19.58 25.47 -10.38
CA GLY A 296 -18.45 25.79 -11.25
C GLY A 296 -17.15 25.02 -10.93
N GLN A 297 -17.18 24.05 -10.02
CA GLN A 297 -16.02 23.23 -9.68
C GLN A 297 -15.74 22.23 -10.82
N LEU A 298 -14.46 22.14 -11.21
CA LEU A 298 -14.02 21.19 -12.22
C LEU A 298 -13.93 19.77 -11.66
N TYR A 299 -14.45 18.81 -12.41
CA TYR A 299 -14.37 17.40 -12.07
C TYR A 299 -14.20 16.53 -13.32
N ILE A 300 -13.80 15.28 -13.09
CA ILE A 300 -13.78 14.21 -14.09
C ILE A 300 -14.62 13.02 -13.59
N GLU A 301 -15.08 12.20 -14.51
CA GLU A 301 -15.89 11.04 -14.17
C GLU A 301 -15.11 9.73 -14.30
N THR A 302 -15.41 8.81 -13.39
CA THR A 302 -14.94 7.43 -13.45
C THR A 302 -15.59 6.70 -14.62
N SER A 303 -14.79 5.95 -15.37
CA SER A 303 -15.28 5.05 -16.41
C SER A 303 -15.43 3.61 -15.92
N ILE A 304 -16.12 2.76 -16.69
CA ILE A 304 -16.27 1.34 -16.37
C ILE A 304 -14.90 0.64 -16.40
N GLU A 305 -14.02 1.03 -17.31
CA GLU A 305 -12.67 0.51 -17.43
C GLU A 305 -11.82 0.81 -16.18
N ASP A 306 -12.03 1.96 -15.53
CA ASP A 306 -11.36 2.30 -14.27
C ASP A 306 -11.82 1.35 -13.14
N ILE A 307 -13.11 1.00 -13.10
CA ILE A 307 -13.67 0.05 -12.13
C ILE A 307 -13.13 -1.37 -12.39
N GLU A 308 -13.13 -1.81 -13.65
CA GLU A 308 -12.61 -3.12 -14.05
C GLU A 308 -11.12 -3.28 -13.70
N ALA A 309 -10.33 -2.23 -13.97
CA ALA A 309 -8.93 -2.18 -13.60
C ALA A 309 -8.73 -2.24 -12.08
N ALA A 310 -9.55 -1.51 -11.31
CA ALA A 310 -9.50 -1.55 -9.85
C ALA A 310 -9.83 -2.95 -9.30
N PHE A 311 -10.87 -3.60 -9.81
CA PHE A 311 -11.23 -4.95 -9.42
C PHE A 311 -10.13 -5.95 -9.75
N THR A 312 -9.52 -5.82 -10.93
CA THR A 312 -8.40 -6.67 -11.34
C THR A 312 -7.18 -6.50 -10.44
N LEU A 313 -6.80 -5.26 -10.13
CA LEU A 313 -5.63 -4.97 -9.32
C LEU A 313 -5.83 -5.30 -7.84
N LEU A 314 -7.02 -5.04 -7.29
CA LEU A 314 -7.29 -5.24 -5.85
C LEU A 314 -7.87 -6.61 -5.51
N LYS A 315 -8.06 -7.53 -6.44
CA LYS A 315 -8.67 -8.84 -6.16
C LYS A 315 -7.95 -9.58 -5.02
N ASP A 316 -6.62 -9.63 -5.03
CA ASP A 316 -5.84 -10.30 -3.99
C ASP A 316 -5.91 -9.59 -2.63
N VAL A 317 -6.06 -8.27 -2.64
CA VAL A 317 -6.32 -7.48 -1.43
C VAL A 317 -7.70 -7.82 -0.86
N LEU A 318 -8.72 -7.95 -1.71
CA LEU A 318 -10.07 -8.35 -1.30
C LEU A 318 -10.10 -9.79 -0.78
N PHE A 319 -9.37 -10.71 -1.40
CA PHE A 319 -9.21 -12.08 -0.90
C PHE A 319 -8.60 -12.10 0.49
N SER A 320 -7.51 -11.37 0.71
CA SER A 320 -6.87 -11.24 2.02
C SER A 320 -7.78 -10.63 3.08
N LYS A 321 -8.65 -9.70 2.69
CA LYS A 321 -9.65 -9.08 3.59
C LYS A 321 -10.88 -9.96 3.85
N SER A 322 -11.01 -11.07 3.14
CA SER A 322 -12.09 -12.06 3.29
C SER A 322 -11.59 -13.37 3.91
N ASP A 323 -10.28 -13.52 4.11
CA ASP A 323 -9.68 -14.69 4.74
C ASP A 323 -9.51 -14.47 6.25
N GLU A 324 -9.93 -15.42 7.05
CA GLU A 324 -9.75 -15.41 8.51
C GLU A 324 -8.31 -15.71 8.95
N LEU A 325 -7.51 -16.30 8.04
CA LEU A 325 -6.09 -16.57 8.27
C LEU A 325 -5.22 -15.39 7.85
N THR A 326 -4.08 -15.23 8.51
CA THR A 326 -3.04 -14.36 7.96
C THR A 326 -2.49 -14.96 6.67
N LYS A 327 -1.99 -14.11 5.76
CA LYS A 327 -1.42 -14.59 4.49
C LYS A 327 -0.34 -15.64 4.70
N ALA A 328 0.57 -15.41 5.66
CA ALA A 328 1.63 -16.37 5.97
C ALA A 328 1.09 -17.72 6.47
N THR A 329 0.02 -17.71 7.28
CA THR A 329 -0.63 -18.95 7.74
C THR A 329 -1.38 -19.64 6.59
N ARG A 330 -1.99 -18.87 5.71
CA ARG A 330 -2.65 -19.38 4.50
C ARG A 330 -1.66 -20.04 3.54
N GLU A 331 -0.57 -19.37 3.22
CA GLU A 331 0.51 -19.92 2.37
C GLU A 331 1.10 -21.20 2.96
N PHE A 332 1.24 -21.25 4.29
CA PHE A 332 1.67 -22.47 4.96
C PHE A 332 0.65 -23.59 4.82
N LEU A 333 -0.65 -23.32 4.96
CA LEU A 333 -1.71 -24.32 4.74
C LEU A 333 -1.69 -24.85 3.30
N GLU A 334 -1.57 -23.96 2.31
CA GLU A 334 -1.51 -24.37 0.91
C GLU A 334 -0.25 -25.22 0.62
N SER A 335 0.88 -24.91 1.26
CA SER A 335 2.10 -25.73 1.20
C SER A 335 1.88 -27.13 1.81
N LEU A 336 1.11 -27.21 2.91
CA LEU A 336 0.73 -28.51 3.50
C LEU A 336 -0.20 -29.32 2.58
N LYS A 337 -1.16 -28.67 1.90
CA LYS A 337 -2.04 -29.30 0.93
C LYS A 337 -1.25 -29.86 -0.27
N GLN A 338 -0.28 -29.09 -0.75
CA GLN A 338 0.63 -29.56 -1.82
C GLN A 338 1.47 -30.75 -1.36
N LEU A 339 2.03 -30.68 -0.14
CA LEU A 339 2.81 -31.77 0.44
C LEU A 339 1.95 -33.05 0.58
N SER A 340 0.71 -32.96 1.06
CA SER A 340 -0.23 -34.06 1.14
C SER A 340 -0.47 -34.69 -0.23
N LYS A 341 -0.71 -33.88 -1.27
CA LYS A 341 -0.88 -34.37 -2.65
C LYS A 341 0.36 -35.06 -3.19
N GLN A 342 1.58 -34.54 -2.90
CA GLN A 342 2.82 -35.11 -3.37
C GLN A 342 3.20 -36.42 -2.68
N THR A 343 2.91 -36.53 -1.39
CA THR A 343 3.26 -37.71 -0.58
C THR A 343 2.17 -38.77 -0.58
N GLY A 344 0.95 -38.45 -1.05
CA GLY A 344 -0.23 -39.32 -0.97
C GLY A 344 -0.67 -39.59 0.48
N SER A 345 -0.20 -38.78 1.45
CA SER A 345 -0.53 -38.95 2.87
C SER A 345 -1.46 -37.85 3.33
N ASP A 346 -2.57 -38.23 3.94
CA ASP A 346 -3.54 -37.30 4.53
C ASP A 346 -3.09 -36.78 5.92
N THR A 347 -1.99 -37.34 6.46
CA THR A 347 -1.45 -36.95 7.75
C THR A 347 -0.01 -36.47 7.65
N PHE A 348 0.36 -35.55 8.51
CA PHE A 348 1.71 -35.00 8.58
C PHE A 348 2.08 -34.67 10.04
N ASN A 349 3.39 -34.72 10.34
CA ASN A 349 3.93 -34.35 11.64
C ASN A 349 4.98 -33.23 11.52
N ALA A 350 5.33 -32.62 12.66
CA ALA A 350 6.27 -31.52 12.72
C ALA A 350 7.64 -31.82 12.09
N LYS A 351 8.12 -33.09 12.18
CA LYS A 351 9.39 -33.50 11.58
C LYS A 351 9.31 -33.47 10.06
N MET A 352 8.28 -34.09 9.48
CA MET A 352 8.03 -34.12 8.04
C MET A 352 7.91 -32.72 7.45
N ILE A 353 7.12 -31.83 8.09
CA ILE A 353 6.96 -30.43 7.67
C ILE A 353 8.31 -29.72 7.63
N ARG A 354 9.09 -29.82 8.69
CA ARG A 354 10.40 -29.17 8.80
C ARG A 354 11.37 -29.62 7.71
N GLU A 355 11.41 -30.93 7.45
CA GLU A 355 12.33 -31.52 6.47
C GLU A 355 11.93 -31.15 5.04
N GLN A 356 10.64 -31.16 4.71
CA GLN A 356 10.15 -30.90 3.37
C GLN A 356 10.03 -29.42 3.05
N LEU A 357 9.51 -28.61 4.00
CA LEU A 357 9.31 -27.18 3.79
C LEU A 357 10.48 -26.30 4.28
N ARG A 358 11.50 -26.91 4.91
CA ARG A 358 12.69 -26.20 5.44
C ARG A 358 12.35 -24.98 6.30
N MET A 359 11.32 -25.11 7.14
CA MET A 359 10.73 -24.00 7.91
C MET A 359 11.32 -23.88 9.31
N ASN A 360 11.39 -22.63 9.82
CA ASN A 360 11.79 -22.37 11.20
C ASN A 360 10.79 -23.01 12.18
N PRO A 361 11.24 -23.77 13.20
CA PRO A 361 10.36 -24.46 14.14
C PRO A 361 9.39 -23.54 14.90
N GLY A 362 9.80 -22.32 15.24
CA GLY A 362 8.95 -21.35 15.93
C GLY A 362 7.77 -20.90 15.07
N ASN A 363 8.01 -20.56 13.82
CA ASN A 363 6.98 -20.18 12.87
C ASN A 363 6.03 -21.34 12.58
N MET A 364 6.58 -22.52 12.35
CA MET A 364 5.79 -23.74 12.13
C MET A 364 4.82 -24.00 13.29
N LYS A 365 5.31 -23.97 14.54
CA LYS A 365 4.46 -24.16 15.72
C LYS A 365 3.33 -23.13 15.80
N ARG A 366 3.63 -21.86 15.52
CA ARG A 366 2.66 -20.78 15.51
C ARG A 366 1.57 -21.02 14.45
N TYR A 367 1.96 -21.36 13.22
CA TYR A 367 1.00 -21.62 12.14
C TYR A 367 0.14 -22.85 12.41
N LEU A 368 0.72 -23.96 12.86
CA LEU A 368 -0.04 -25.16 13.24
C LEU A 368 -1.05 -24.85 14.34
N SER A 369 -0.67 -24.08 15.37
CA SER A 369 -1.57 -23.67 16.43
C SER A 369 -2.71 -22.78 15.92
N GLU A 370 -2.43 -21.86 14.99
CA GLU A 370 -3.42 -21.01 14.37
C GLU A 370 -4.38 -21.82 13.49
N LEU A 371 -3.88 -22.71 12.65
CA LEU A 371 -4.69 -23.57 11.78
C LEU A 371 -5.59 -24.50 12.61
N ALA A 372 -5.07 -25.07 13.70
CA ALA A 372 -5.86 -25.91 14.60
C ALA A 372 -6.97 -25.11 15.29
N ARG A 373 -6.68 -23.87 15.72
CA ARG A 373 -7.66 -22.99 16.37
C ARG A 373 -8.81 -22.62 15.43
N TYR A 374 -8.55 -22.41 14.15
CA TYR A 374 -9.57 -22.12 13.15
C TYR A 374 -10.18 -23.38 12.49
N GLY A 375 -9.77 -24.58 12.91
CA GLY A 375 -10.33 -25.83 12.44
C GLY A 375 -9.93 -26.25 11.01
N TYR A 376 -8.84 -25.69 10.49
CA TYR A 376 -8.29 -26.09 9.19
C TYR A 376 -7.51 -27.41 9.24
N ILE A 377 -6.93 -27.71 10.40
CA ILE A 377 -6.26 -28.98 10.67
C ILE A 377 -6.80 -29.54 11.99
N LYS A 378 -6.76 -30.85 12.09
CA LYS A 378 -7.15 -31.60 13.29
C LYS A 378 -5.98 -32.47 13.75
N ALA A 379 -5.67 -32.47 15.06
CA ALA A 379 -4.75 -33.44 15.62
C ALA A 379 -5.41 -34.81 15.59
N THR A 380 -4.77 -35.77 14.97
CA THR A 380 -5.14 -37.18 15.01
C THR A 380 -4.61 -37.74 16.31
N GLY A 381 -5.38 -38.39 17.14
CA GLY A 381 -5.07 -38.77 18.52
C GLY A 381 -3.83 -39.67 18.74
N ASN A 382 -3.04 -39.96 17.73
CA ASN A 382 -1.81 -40.70 17.80
C ASN A 382 -0.65 -39.75 18.15
N ARG A 383 -0.14 -39.84 19.37
CA ARG A 383 1.16 -39.27 19.71
C ARG A 383 2.26 -40.08 18.99
N TYR A 384 2.84 -39.52 17.94
CA TYR A 384 4.03 -40.09 17.34
C TYR A 384 5.19 -40.14 18.38
N ARG A 385 6.09 -41.10 18.29
CA ARG A 385 7.21 -41.35 19.23
C ARG A 385 7.83 -40.02 19.69
N LYS A 386 7.87 -39.77 21.00
CA LYS A 386 8.39 -38.57 21.69
C LYS A 386 7.51 -37.29 21.67
N GLY A 387 6.18 -37.40 21.65
CA GLY A 387 5.29 -36.27 21.98
C GLY A 387 4.96 -35.30 20.86
N SER A 388 5.24 -35.61 19.58
CA SER A 388 4.73 -34.84 18.45
C SER A 388 3.34 -35.35 18.01
N TYR A 389 2.42 -34.42 17.73
CA TYR A 389 1.11 -34.77 17.19
C TYR A 389 1.20 -34.99 15.69
N GLU A 390 0.38 -35.91 15.17
CA GLU A 390 0.01 -35.95 13.77
C GLU A 390 -1.18 -35.05 13.54
N TYR A 391 -1.22 -34.41 12.38
CA TYR A 391 -2.28 -33.51 11.94
C TYR A 391 -2.84 -33.99 10.61
N SER A 392 -4.14 -33.83 10.42
CA SER A 392 -4.79 -34.01 9.12
C SER A 392 -5.44 -32.68 8.70
N ILE A 393 -5.53 -32.45 7.39
CA ILE A 393 -6.20 -31.29 6.82
C ILE A 393 -7.71 -31.56 6.82
N VAL A 394 -8.49 -30.63 7.31
CA VAL A 394 -9.95 -30.75 7.39
C VAL A 394 -10.64 -30.04 6.21
N LYS A 395 -10.13 -28.84 5.87
CA LYS A 395 -10.70 -28.00 4.82
C LYS A 395 -9.74 -27.92 3.64
N MET A 396 -10.09 -28.54 2.52
CA MET A 396 -9.23 -28.63 1.33
C MET A 396 -9.47 -27.51 0.31
N ASP A 397 -10.71 -27.21 -0.03
CA ASP A 397 -11.08 -26.40 -1.21
C ASP A 397 -11.76 -25.06 -0.88
N GLU A 398 -11.96 -24.75 0.41
CA GLU A 398 -12.72 -23.56 0.84
C GLU A 398 -12.10 -22.23 0.38
N TYR A 399 -10.77 -22.16 0.26
CA TYR A 399 -10.10 -20.95 -0.18
C TYR A 399 -10.25 -20.68 -1.67
N GLU A 400 -10.19 -21.73 -2.49
CA GLU A 400 -10.44 -21.59 -3.93
C GLU A 400 -11.93 -21.29 -4.20
N ALA A 401 -12.83 -21.88 -3.41
CA ALA A 401 -14.24 -21.54 -3.45
C ALA A 401 -14.49 -20.07 -3.09
N LEU A 402 -13.85 -19.57 -2.03
CA LEU A 402 -13.93 -18.17 -1.62
C LEU A 402 -13.43 -17.21 -2.74
N LYS A 403 -12.28 -17.51 -3.34
CA LYS A 403 -11.76 -16.71 -4.46
C LYS A 403 -12.73 -16.69 -5.63
N SER A 404 -13.22 -17.85 -6.03
CA SER A 404 -14.18 -17.98 -7.13
C SER A 404 -15.47 -17.19 -6.87
N GLN A 405 -16.00 -17.24 -5.66
CA GLN A 405 -17.19 -16.46 -5.28
C GLN A 405 -16.95 -14.96 -5.37
N ILE A 406 -15.81 -14.48 -4.88
CA ILE A 406 -15.46 -13.06 -4.93
C ILE A 406 -15.28 -12.62 -6.39
N GLU A 407 -14.57 -13.39 -7.22
CA GLU A 407 -14.38 -13.08 -8.64
C GLU A 407 -15.72 -13.04 -9.40
N GLN A 408 -16.58 -14.01 -9.20
CA GLN A 408 -17.92 -14.04 -9.80
C GLN A 408 -18.77 -12.83 -9.37
N HIS A 409 -18.68 -12.45 -8.09
CA HIS A 409 -19.38 -11.28 -7.58
C HIS A 409 -18.91 -9.98 -8.25
N LEU A 410 -17.60 -9.77 -8.34
CA LEU A 410 -17.02 -8.60 -9.03
C LEU A 410 -17.39 -8.56 -10.52
N GLN A 411 -17.38 -9.70 -11.19
CA GLN A 411 -17.82 -9.80 -12.59
C GLN A 411 -19.30 -9.50 -12.76
N SER A 412 -20.16 -9.96 -11.83
CA SER A 412 -21.61 -9.68 -11.87
C SER A 412 -21.90 -8.18 -11.73
N ILE A 413 -21.15 -7.47 -10.88
CA ILE A 413 -21.25 -6.02 -10.74
C ILE A 413 -20.92 -5.33 -12.06
N LEU A 414 -19.80 -5.69 -12.69
CA LEU A 414 -19.39 -5.11 -13.98
C LEU A 414 -20.42 -5.37 -15.08
N ALA A 415 -20.95 -6.59 -15.15
CA ALA A 415 -22.01 -6.93 -16.11
C ALA A 415 -23.25 -6.07 -15.89
N GLY A 416 -23.71 -5.94 -14.64
CA GLY A 416 -24.85 -5.11 -14.28
C GLY A 416 -24.66 -3.62 -14.63
N ILE A 417 -23.48 -3.06 -14.34
CA ILE A 417 -23.17 -1.68 -14.71
C ILE A 417 -23.16 -1.50 -16.24
N ARG A 418 -22.60 -2.44 -17.00
CA ARG A 418 -22.59 -2.40 -18.46
C ARG A 418 -24.00 -2.47 -19.07
N GLU A 419 -24.90 -3.24 -18.49
CA GLU A 419 -26.31 -3.30 -18.89
C GLU A 419 -27.05 -1.98 -18.62
N LEU A 420 -26.82 -1.38 -17.45
CA LEU A 420 -27.42 -0.08 -17.09
C LEU A 420 -26.97 1.04 -18.02
N VAL A 421 -25.73 1.04 -18.46
CA VAL A 421 -25.23 2.01 -19.44
C VAL A 421 -25.86 1.77 -20.81
N LYS A 422 -25.99 0.50 -21.25
CA LYS A 422 -26.64 0.18 -22.54
C LYS A 422 -28.12 0.58 -22.55
N SER A 423 -28.82 0.47 -21.40
CA SER A 423 -30.24 0.87 -21.27
C SER A 423 -30.48 2.37 -21.12
N GLY A 424 -29.40 3.18 -21.07
CA GLY A 424 -29.49 4.63 -20.86
C GLY A 424 -29.93 5.04 -19.45
N SER A 425 -29.98 4.10 -18.52
CA SER A 425 -30.38 4.37 -17.12
C SER A 425 -29.27 5.07 -16.31
N VAL A 426 -28.06 5.09 -16.82
CA VAL A 426 -26.92 5.90 -16.32
C VAL A 426 -26.42 6.69 -17.53
N VAL A 427 -26.66 7.99 -17.53
CA VAL A 427 -26.15 8.90 -18.56
C VAL A 427 -24.65 9.06 -18.33
N GLN A 428 -23.86 8.76 -19.35
CA GLN A 428 -22.42 9.06 -19.38
C GLN A 428 -22.16 10.58 -19.36
#